data_b943cc7ddc68aa7cd1466a7baed1d046
#
_entry.id   b943cc7ddc68aa7cd1466a7baed1d046
#
_cell.length_a   1.000
_cell.length_b   1.000
_cell.length_c   1.000
_cell.angle_alpha   90.00
_cell.angle_beta   90.00
_cell.angle_gamma   90.00
#
_symmetry.space_group_name_H-M   'P 1'
#
loop_
_entity.id
_entity.type
_entity.pdbx_description
1 polymer ?
#
loop_
_entity_poly.entity_id
_entity_poly.type
_entity_poly.pdbx_seq_one_letter_code
_entity_poly.pdbx_strand_id
1 'polypeptide(L)'
;MSPADAFTSGSRTITPPSRPAPSDQPAWNTQKNSSMPTFRYRPFAEEVEPITLPDRTWPDKIIDRTPQWCAVDLRDGNQALIDPMSPARKRRMFDLLVRMGYKQIEVGFPSASQTDFDFVREIIEDGAIPDDVTIQVLTQCRPELIERTFVACEGARSVIVHFYNSTSILQRKVVFRADRDVIKKIATDGARKVLEEAAKFPDTDWRYEYSPESYTGTELSYAKEVCDAVTAVIDPTPEKPLILNLPATVEMATPNVYADSIEWMSRNLDRRDSIVLSLHPHNDRGTGVAAAELGYQAGADRIEGCLFGNGERTGNVCLVTLGLNLFTRGVDPQIDFSNIDEIRRTVEYCNQLPVAERHPYGGDLVYTAFSGSHQDAINKGLDAMKVTADEQGSDIGDITWQVPYLPIDPKDVGRTYEAVIRVNSQSGKGGVAYIMKSDHGLNLPRRLQIEFSQAVQRITDGEGGEVSPKEMWDVFAEEYLTPIRPLERIKQSVQAAEVDGGTDTITATVKVDGVEQEISGSGNGPLASFVDALSTIGYDVSVLDYSEHALSAGDDAQAAAYVEASVTSPTGVATTVWGVGIATSITTASLRAVVSAVNRALK
;
A
#
# COMPACT_ATOMS: atom_id res chain seq x y z
N MET A 1 4.42 7.70 49.98
CA MET A 1 4.16 6.28 49.62
C MET A 1 5.32 5.77 48.78
N SER A 2 5.85 4.58 49.07
CA SER A 2 6.90 3.95 48.24
C SER A 2 6.33 3.59 46.89
N PRO A 3 7.12 3.58 45.78
CA PRO A 3 6.68 3.05 44.49
C PRO A 3 6.11 1.63 44.56
N ALA A 4 6.53 0.83 45.53
CA ALA A 4 6.04 -0.52 45.76
C ALA A 4 4.57 -0.56 46.25
N ASP A 5 4.11 0.47 46.98
CA ASP A 5 2.73 0.51 47.51
C ASP A 5 1.68 0.80 46.44
N ALA A 6 2.10 1.27 45.25
CA ALA A 6 1.19 1.55 44.13
C ALA A 6 0.62 0.27 43.48
N PHE A 7 1.29 -0.86 43.65
CA PHE A 7 0.95 -2.14 43.00
C PHE A 7 0.36 -3.18 43.95
N THR A 8 0.27 -2.90 45.26
CA THR A 8 -0.43 -3.75 46.23
C THR A 8 -1.92 -3.40 46.25
N SER A 9 -2.66 -3.76 45.24
CA SER A 9 -4.13 -3.82 45.34
C SER A 9 -4.54 -5.18 45.83
N GLY A 10 -5.45 -5.21 46.80
CA GLY A 10 -5.99 -6.44 47.36
C GLY A 10 -6.45 -7.41 46.28
N SER A 11 -6.17 -8.69 46.53
CA SER A 11 -6.66 -9.79 45.69
C SER A 11 -8.18 -9.82 45.69
N ARG A 12 -8.81 -9.09 44.78
CA ARG A 12 -10.17 -9.44 44.35
C ARG A 12 -10.02 -10.69 43.49
N THR A 13 -10.57 -11.81 43.93
CA THR A 13 -10.86 -12.96 43.07
C THR A 13 -11.85 -12.49 42.03
N ILE A 14 -11.35 -11.98 40.91
CA ILE A 14 -12.17 -11.61 39.76
C ILE A 14 -12.53 -12.92 39.08
N THR A 15 -13.78 -13.34 39.19
CA THR A 15 -14.35 -14.34 38.30
C THR A 15 -14.31 -13.71 36.91
N PRO A 16 -13.52 -14.22 35.96
CA PRO A 16 -13.53 -13.67 34.61
C PRO A 16 -14.98 -13.70 34.09
N PRO A 17 -15.44 -12.67 33.37
CA PRO A 17 -16.72 -12.72 32.71
C PRO A 17 -16.77 -14.01 31.92
N SER A 18 -17.86 -14.77 32.06
CA SER A 18 -18.04 -16.04 31.38
C SER A 18 -17.78 -15.84 29.89
N ARG A 19 -16.69 -16.41 29.39
CA ARG A 19 -16.51 -16.52 27.94
C ARG A 19 -17.81 -17.11 27.39
N PRO A 20 -18.32 -16.62 26.24
CA PRO A 20 -19.39 -17.33 25.56
C PRO A 20 -18.95 -18.79 25.50
N ALA A 21 -19.82 -19.71 25.92
CA ALA A 21 -19.55 -21.14 25.89
C ALA A 21 -19.00 -21.47 24.49
N PRO A 22 -17.95 -22.32 24.38
CA PRO A 22 -17.53 -22.81 23.08
C PRO A 22 -18.79 -23.26 22.34
N SER A 23 -18.96 -22.87 21.08
CA SER A 23 -20.09 -23.35 20.28
C SER A 23 -20.19 -24.87 20.50
N ASP A 24 -21.39 -25.41 20.70
CA ASP A 24 -21.63 -26.87 20.83
C ASP A 24 -21.21 -27.68 19.60
N GLN A 25 -20.52 -27.05 18.64
CA GLN A 25 -19.93 -27.73 17.50
C GLN A 25 -18.72 -28.53 17.94
N PRO A 26 -18.64 -29.82 17.59
CA PRO A 26 -17.52 -30.66 17.96
C PRO A 26 -16.22 -30.11 17.37
N ALA A 27 -15.33 -29.63 18.23
CA ALA A 27 -14.00 -29.21 17.85
C ALA A 27 -13.16 -30.47 17.56
N TRP A 28 -12.98 -30.80 16.29
CA TRP A 28 -12.13 -31.89 15.83
C TRP A 28 -10.63 -31.62 16.00
N ASN A 29 -10.28 -30.37 16.33
CA ASN A 29 -8.90 -29.94 16.60
C ASN A 29 -8.89 -28.92 17.75
N THR A 30 -8.59 -29.38 18.97
CA THR A 30 -8.57 -28.52 20.16
C THR A 30 -7.17 -28.00 20.43
N GLN A 31 -7.02 -26.67 20.36
CA GLN A 31 -5.77 -25.99 20.69
C GLN A 31 -5.54 -25.99 22.21
N LYS A 32 -4.33 -26.34 22.63
CA LYS A 32 -3.94 -26.29 24.05
C LYS A 32 -3.65 -24.85 24.47
N ASN A 33 -3.81 -24.56 25.77
CA ASN A 33 -3.38 -23.29 26.34
C ASN A 33 -1.88 -23.08 26.13
N SER A 34 -1.49 -21.84 25.78
CA SER A 34 -0.09 -21.47 25.69
C SER A 34 0.53 -21.29 27.08
N SER A 35 1.87 -21.27 27.14
CA SER A 35 2.61 -20.92 28.35
C SER A 35 2.69 -19.39 28.61
N MET A 36 2.04 -18.58 27.78
CA MET A 36 2.04 -17.12 27.92
C MET A 36 1.37 -16.69 29.22
N PRO A 37 1.96 -15.75 29.99
CA PRO A 37 1.48 -15.34 31.31
C PRO A 37 0.27 -14.40 31.21
N THR A 38 -0.84 -14.86 30.64
CA THR A 38 -2.06 -14.08 30.43
C THR A 38 -2.66 -13.52 31.72
N PHE A 39 -2.37 -14.15 32.86
CA PHE A 39 -2.81 -13.69 34.19
C PHE A 39 -2.25 -12.32 34.60
N ARG A 40 -1.23 -11.81 33.91
CA ARG A 40 -0.65 -10.48 34.15
C ARG A 40 -1.46 -9.35 33.54
N TYR A 41 -2.39 -9.66 32.63
CA TYR A 41 -3.14 -8.70 31.86
C TYR A 41 -4.63 -8.79 32.20
N ARG A 42 -5.28 -7.63 32.23
CA ARG A 42 -6.71 -7.51 32.53
C ARG A 42 -7.49 -7.04 31.30
N PRO A 43 -8.78 -7.42 31.18
CA PRO A 43 -9.65 -6.83 30.20
C PRO A 43 -9.77 -5.30 30.40
N PHE A 44 -9.86 -4.55 29.31
CA PHE A 44 -10.02 -3.09 29.36
C PHE A 44 -11.17 -2.65 30.27
N ALA A 45 -12.31 -3.36 30.20
CA ALA A 45 -13.49 -3.06 31.01
C ALA A 45 -13.30 -3.20 32.54
N GLU A 46 -12.18 -3.81 32.98
CA GLU A 46 -11.82 -3.90 34.40
C GLU A 46 -10.90 -2.75 34.84
N GLU A 47 -10.24 -2.09 33.90
CA GLU A 47 -9.31 -0.97 34.17
C GLU A 47 -10.03 0.36 34.10
N VAL A 48 -10.94 0.52 33.15
CA VAL A 48 -11.75 1.72 32.93
C VAL A 48 -13.22 1.30 32.92
N GLU A 49 -14.08 2.15 33.49
CA GLU A 49 -15.53 1.90 33.54
C GLU A 49 -16.08 1.55 32.13
N PRO A 50 -16.87 0.46 31.99
CA PRO A 50 -17.42 0.07 30.71
C PRO A 50 -18.34 1.13 30.14
N ILE A 51 -18.19 1.40 28.84
CA ILE A 51 -19.06 2.34 28.13
C ILE A 51 -20.39 1.64 27.84
N THR A 52 -21.47 2.20 28.35
CA THR A 52 -22.82 1.73 28.09
C THR A 52 -23.52 2.65 27.10
N LEU A 53 -23.66 2.20 25.85
CA LEU A 53 -24.33 2.93 24.78
C LEU A 53 -25.31 2.00 24.04
N PRO A 54 -26.47 1.66 24.63
CA PRO A 54 -27.41 0.69 24.06
C PRO A 54 -28.11 1.21 22.81
N ASP A 55 -28.18 2.51 22.65
CA ASP A 55 -28.82 3.24 21.56
C ASP A 55 -27.80 3.85 20.57
N ARG A 56 -26.64 3.21 20.41
CA ARG A 56 -25.61 3.68 19.48
C ARG A 56 -26.14 3.80 18.05
N THR A 57 -25.76 4.86 17.37
CA THR A 57 -26.18 5.14 15.99
C THR A 57 -25.05 5.06 14.98
N TRP A 58 -23.80 5.08 15.43
CA TRP A 58 -22.64 5.17 14.55
C TRP A 58 -22.52 3.98 13.56
N PRO A 59 -22.89 2.73 13.87
CA PRO A 59 -22.72 1.62 12.93
C PRO A 59 -23.54 1.77 11.65
N ASP A 60 -24.65 2.48 11.70
CA ASP A 60 -25.56 2.69 10.57
C ASP A 60 -25.23 3.96 9.75
N LYS A 61 -24.28 4.77 10.19
CA LYS A 61 -23.87 5.98 9.46
C LYS A 61 -22.93 5.65 8.33
N ILE A 62 -23.04 6.40 7.25
CA ILE A 62 -22.16 6.30 6.08
C ILE A 62 -21.25 7.52 6.09
N ILE A 63 -19.95 7.28 5.87
CA ILE A 63 -18.97 8.35 5.63
C ILE A 63 -19.13 8.81 4.18
N ASP A 64 -19.62 10.03 3.99
CA ASP A 64 -19.90 10.66 2.68
C ASP A 64 -19.06 11.91 2.42
N ARG A 65 -18.20 12.29 3.35
CA ARG A 65 -17.30 13.44 3.26
C ARG A 65 -16.00 13.17 3.99
N THR A 66 -14.97 13.94 3.64
CA THR A 66 -13.66 13.88 4.29
C THR A 66 -13.67 14.57 5.66
N PRO A 67 -12.90 14.07 6.66
CA PRO A 67 -12.64 14.81 7.89
C PRO A 67 -11.71 16.02 7.64
N GLN A 68 -11.63 16.91 8.62
CA GLN A 68 -10.49 17.83 8.69
C GLN A 68 -9.23 17.01 9.01
N TRP A 69 -8.18 17.19 8.19
CA TRP A 69 -6.93 16.47 8.38
C TRP A 69 -5.91 17.34 9.11
N CYS A 70 -5.18 16.76 10.06
CA CYS A 70 -3.97 17.33 10.62
C CYS A 70 -2.81 16.35 10.46
N ALA A 71 -1.77 16.77 9.75
CA ALA A 71 -0.53 15.99 9.64
C ALA A 71 0.38 16.30 10.84
N VAL A 72 0.74 15.26 11.60
CA VAL A 72 1.60 15.40 12.79
C VAL A 72 2.99 14.78 12.59
N ASP A 73 3.39 14.56 11.34
CA ASP A 73 4.68 13.98 10.96
C ASP A 73 5.88 14.75 11.55
N LEU A 74 5.80 16.09 11.58
CA LEU A 74 6.89 16.97 12.02
C LEU A 74 6.99 17.12 13.54
N ARG A 75 5.96 16.68 14.28
CA ARG A 75 5.98 16.67 15.75
C ARG A 75 5.98 15.24 16.26
N ASP A 76 4.86 14.53 16.24
CA ASP A 76 4.71 13.20 16.85
C ASP A 76 5.45 12.13 16.05
N GLY A 77 5.42 12.22 14.73
CA GLY A 77 6.24 11.39 13.86
C GLY A 77 7.74 11.62 14.07
N ASN A 78 8.17 12.88 14.15
CA ASN A 78 9.58 13.24 14.32
C ASN A 78 10.15 12.87 15.71
N GLN A 79 9.37 13.05 16.77
CA GLN A 79 9.83 12.75 18.13
C GLN A 79 10.12 11.26 18.34
N ALA A 80 9.54 10.39 17.54
CA ALA A 80 9.70 8.94 17.60
C ALA A 80 10.91 8.40 16.80
N LEU A 81 11.59 9.26 16.05
CA LEU A 81 12.72 8.86 15.21
C LEU A 81 14.00 8.67 16.04
N ILE A 82 14.75 7.61 15.72
CA ILE A 82 16.08 7.38 16.28
C ILE A 82 17.04 8.53 15.90
N ASP A 83 16.91 9.02 14.66
CA ASP A 83 17.59 10.19 14.14
C ASP A 83 16.56 11.26 13.79
N PRO A 84 16.19 12.17 14.72
CA PRO A 84 15.23 13.22 14.48
C PRO A 84 15.58 14.06 13.25
N MET A 85 14.58 14.56 12.54
CA MET A 85 14.79 15.32 11.31
C MET A 85 15.63 16.57 11.56
N SER A 86 16.67 16.75 10.73
CA SER A 86 17.37 18.03 10.61
C SER A 86 16.42 19.12 10.08
N PRO A 87 16.74 20.43 10.25
CA PRO A 87 15.92 21.51 9.67
C PRO A 87 15.62 21.31 8.18
N ALA A 88 16.61 20.89 7.38
CA ALA A 88 16.43 20.62 5.96
C ALA A 88 15.45 19.47 5.68
N ARG A 89 15.47 18.38 6.46
CA ARG A 89 14.51 17.29 6.34
C ARG A 89 13.11 17.72 6.80
N LYS A 90 13.02 18.51 7.89
CA LYS A 90 11.76 19.12 8.34
C LYS A 90 11.13 19.99 7.27
N ARG A 91 11.93 20.87 6.65
CA ARG A 91 11.47 21.74 5.58
C ARG A 91 10.96 20.94 4.38
N ARG A 92 11.68 19.92 3.95
CA ARG A 92 11.25 19.03 2.86
C ARG A 92 9.95 18.29 3.17
N MET A 93 9.76 17.82 4.40
CA MET A 93 8.51 17.20 4.84
C MET A 93 7.37 18.23 4.86
N PHE A 94 7.59 19.42 5.38
CA PHE A 94 6.62 20.52 5.40
C PHE A 94 6.16 20.87 3.98
N ASP A 95 7.10 21.09 3.06
CA ASP A 95 6.81 21.40 1.65
C ASP A 95 6.04 20.27 0.95
N LEU A 96 6.31 19.00 1.29
CA LEU A 96 5.53 17.86 0.80
C LEU A 96 4.09 17.92 1.30
N LEU A 97 3.86 18.09 2.60
CA LEU A 97 2.53 18.14 3.21
C LEU A 97 1.68 19.28 2.63
N VAL A 98 2.30 20.46 2.43
CA VAL A 98 1.65 21.61 1.79
C VAL A 98 1.24 21.27 0.34
N ARG A 99 2.15 20.69 -0.46
CA ARG A 99 1.85 20.30 -1.85
C ARG A 99 0.75 19.24 -1.95
N MET A 100 0.70 18.31 -1.00
CA MET A 100 -0.37 17.30 -0.93
C MET A 100 -1.74 17.89 -0.60
N GLY A 101 -1.79 19.13 -0.06
CA GLY A 101 -3.05 19.80 0.25
C GLY A 101 -3.42 19.86 1.73
N TYR A 102 -2.56 19.41 2.65
CA TYR A 102 -2.83 19.55 4.09
C TYR A 102 -2.96 21.00 4.49
N LYS A 103 -4.04 21.32 5.23
CA LYS A 103 -4.35 22.68 5.71
C LYS A 103 -4.04 22.89 7.18
N GLN A 104 -3.83 21.81 7.93
CA GLN A 104 -3.37 21.84 9.32
C GLN A 104 -2.16 20.91 9.45
N ILE A 105 -1.04 21.46 9.91
CA ILE A 105 0.24 20.75 10.02
C ILE A 105 0.85 21.05 11.39
N GLU A 106 1.05 20.02 12.21
CA GLU A 106 1.72 20.16 13.50
C GLU A 106 3.23 20.13 13.31
N VAL A 107 3.87 21.29 13.43
CA VAL A 107 5.25 21.52 12.98
C VAL A 107 6.31 21.27 14.04
N GLY A 108 5.92 21.13 15.32
CA GLY A 108 6.88 20.83 16.38
C GLY A 108 6.38 21.11 17.78
N PHE A 109 7.30 20.91 18.73
CA PHE A 109 7.16 21.23 20.15
C PHE A 109 8.20 22.28 20.55
N PRO A 110 8.00 23.56 20.19
CA PRO A 110 9.03 24.59 20.27
C PRO A 110 9.53 24.88 21.69
N SER A 111 8.72 24.60 22.70
CA SER A 111 9.14 24.76 24.10
C SER A 111 9.99 23.62 24.64
N ALA A 112 9.97 22.44 23.98
CA ALA A 112 10.75 21.27 24.42
C ALA A 112 12.12 21.17 23.72
N SER A 113 12.26 21.72 22.50
CA SER A 113 13.45 21.56 21.67
C SER A 113 13.83 22.90 21.01
N GLN A 114 15.14 23.23 21.04
CA GLN A 114 15.65 24.40 20.31
C GLN A 114 15.52 24.20 18.80
N THR A 115 15.75 23.01 18.29
CA THR A 115 15.59 22.67 16.87
C THR A 115 14.14 22.92 16.40
N ASP A 116 13.15 22.56 17.21
CA ASP A 116 11.75 22.82 16.89
C ASP A 116 11.42 24.31 16.97
N PHE A 117 11.97 25.00 17.98
CA PHE A 117 11.81 26.45 18.08
C PHE A 117 12.37 27.16 16.84
N ASP A 118 13.59 26.82 16.47
CA ASP A 118 14.28 27.45 15.32
C ASP A 118 13.55 27.13 14.01
N PHE A 119 13.05 25.90 13.85
CA PHE A 119 12.29 25.52 12.66
C PHE A 119 10.95 26.27 12.55
N VAL A 120 10.22 26.43 13.65
CA VAL A 120 8.99 27.25 13.65
C VAL A 120 9.30 28.68 13.26
N ARG A 121 10.38 29.26 13.79
CA ARG A 121 10.82 30.61 13.38
C ARG A 121 11.18 30.67 11.91
N GLU A 122 11.97 29.70 11.43
CA GLU A 122 12.42 29.64 10.02
C GLU A 122 11.22 29.68 9.05
N ILE A 123 10.21 28.81 9.22
CA ILE A 123 9.08 28.75 8.30
C ILE A 123 8.20 30.00 8.35
N ILE A 124 8.16 30.71 9.47
CA ILE A 124 7.45 31.99 9.63
C ILE A 124 8.24 33.12 8.94
N GLU A 125 9.52 33.26 9.26
CA GLU A 125 10.38 34.35 8.77
C GLU A 125 10.66 34.26 7.27
N ASP A 126 10.76 33.04 6.74
CA ASP A 126 10.90 32.77 5.30
C ASP A 126 9.59 32.96 4.51
N GLY A 127 8.45 33.18 5.19
CA GLY A 127 7.14 33.23 4.54
C GLY A 127 6.76 31.92 3.86
N ALA A 128 7.19 30.78 4.42
CA ALA A 128 6.99 29.47 3.84
C ALA A 128 5.57 28.92 4.03
N ILE A 129 4.80 29.50 4.93
CA ILE A 129 3.44 29.04 5.27
C ILE A 129 2.45 29.69 4.31
N PRO A 130 1.74 28.92 3.44
CA PRO A 130 0.70 29.47 2.59
C PRO A 130 -0.44 30.10 3.40
N ASP A 131 -1.12 31.08 2.80
CA ASP A 131 -2.22 31.83 3.45
C ASP A 131 -3.38 30.95 3.94
N ASP A 132 -3.58 29.79 3.31
CA ASP A 132 -4.64 28.84 3.59
C ASP A 132 -4.19 27.65 4.45
N VAL A 133 -2.96 27.70 5.00
CA VAL A 133 -2.40 26.70 5.91
C VAL A 133 -2.29 27.28 7.31
N THR A 134 -2.78 26.56 8.30
CA THR A 134 -2.61 26.85 9.71
C THR A 134 -1.60 25.89 10.32
N ILE A 135 -0.52 26.41 10.89
CA ILE A 135 0.42 25.59 11.62
C ILE A 135 -0.12 25.26 13.02
N GLN A 136 0.22 24.08 13.51
CA GLN A 136 -0.07 23.66 14.88
C GLN A 136 1.22 23.45 15.65
N VAL A 137 1.23 23.80 16.93
CA VAL A 137 2.37 23.63 17.82
C VAL A 137 1.93 23.05 19.16
N LEU A 138 2.68 22.06 19.65
CA LEU A 138 2.38 21.40 20.93
C LEU A 138 3.00 22.15 22.11
N THR A 139 2.29 22.15 23.24
CA THR A 139 2.82 22.57 24.55
C THR A 139 2.16 21.83 25.71
N GLN A 140 2.89 21.56 26.77
CA GLN A 140 2.29 21.10 28.03
C GLN A 140 1.57 22.24 28.75
N CYS A 141 0.60 21.92 29.61
CA CYS A 141 -0.08 22.86 30.51
C CYS A 141 0.86 23.35 31.62
N ARG A 142 1.98 23.98 31.26
CA ARG A 142 2.99 24.56 32.14
C ARG A 142 3.28 25.99 31.69
N PRO A 143 3.18 26.98 32.60
CA PRO A 143 3.24 28.41 32.22
C PRO A 143 4.46 28.78 31.40
N GLU A 144 5.64 28.31 31.79
CA GLU A 144 6.92 28.61 31.12
C GLU A 144 7.03 27.98 29.72
N LEU A 145 6.41 26.83 29.51
CA LEU A 145 6.39 26.17 28.19
C LEU A 145 5.37 26.85 27.26
N ILE A 146 4.22 27.21 27.78
CA ILE A 146 3.20 27.97 27.04
C ILE A 146 3.78 29.29 26.54
N GLU A 147 4.40 30.09 27.43
CA GLU A 147 5.02 31.36 27.08
C GLU A 147 6.05 31.21 25.94
N ARG A 148 6.98 30.23 26.06
CA ARG A 148 7.99 29.99 25.02
C ARG A 148 7.34 29.58 23.68
N THR A 149 6.23 28.85 23.71
CA THR A 149 5.51 28.41 22.51
C THR A 149 4.92 29.61 21.75
N PHE A 150 4.32 30.57 22.45
CA PHE A 150 3.81 31.80 21.81
C PHE A 150 4.92 32.66 21.21
N VAL A 151 6.06 32.80 21.91
CA VAL A 151 7.23 33.50 21.39
C VAL A 151 7.76 32.86 20.10
N ALA A 152 7.76 31.52 20.01
CA ALA A 152 8.16 30.82 18.79
C ALA A 152 7.23 31.12 17.59
N CYS A 153 5.96 31.41 17.84
CA CYS A 153 4.96 31.66 16.81
C CYS A 153 4.73 33.13 16.48
N GLU A 154 5.50 34.06 17.08
CA GLU A 154 5.37 35.51 16.81
C GLU A 154 5.48 35.80 15.30
N GLY A 155 4.54 36.59 14.77
CA GLY A 155 4.48 36.97 13.35
C GLY A 155 3.82 35.95 12.43
N ALA A 156 3.39 34.78 12.94
CA ALA A 156 2.58 33.84 12.17
C ALA A 156 1.15 34.39 11.98
N ARG A 157 0.56 34.15 10.80
CA ARG A 157 -0.81 34.59 10.48
C ARG A 157 -1.88 33.84 11.24
N SER A 158 -1.77 32.51 11.29
CA SER A 158 -2.74 31.61 11.94
C SER A 158 -2.03 30.44 12.59
N VAL A 159 -2.34 30.18 13.86
CA VAL A 159 -1.71 29.11 14.65
C VAL A 159 -2.73 28.40 15.52
N ILE A 160 -2.69 27.07 15.51
CA ILE A 160 -3.35 26.23 16.52
C ILE A 160 -2.35 25.98 17.65
N VAL A 161 -2.65 26.43 18.86
CA VAL A 161 -1.89 26.08 20.05
C VAL A 161 -2.53 24.84 20.68
N HIS A 162 -1.83 23.71 20.54
CA HIS A 162 -2.25 22.41 21.09
C HIS A 162 -1.64 22.25 22.48
N PHE A 163 -2.44 22.41 23.52
CA PHE A 163 -2.00 22.24 24.90
C PHE A 163 -2.61 20.99 25.52
N TYR A 164 -1.85 20.32 26.41
CA TYR A 164 -2.28 19.05 26.97
C TYR A 164 -1.78 18.82 28.39
N ASN A 165 -2.46 17.93 29.08
CA ASN A 165 -1.98 17.25 30.28
C ASN A 165 -2.60 15.86 30.39
N SER A 166 -1.89 14.93 31.02
CA SER A 166 -2.39 13.56 31.19
C SER A 166 -3.51 13.47 32.21
N THR A 167 -4.54 12.70 31.89
CA THR A 167 -5.75 12.56 32.71
C THR A 167 -6.04 11.12 33.17
N SER A 168 -5.29 10.12 32.64
CA SER A 168 -5.57 8.70 32.88
C SER A 168 -5.44 8.29 34.36
N ILE A 169 -6.17 7.25 34.72
CA ILE A 169 -6.16 6.65 36.06
C ILE A 169 -4.73 6.33 36.51
N LEU A 170 -3.97 5.66 35.63
CA LEU A 170 -2.63 5.21 35.96
C LEU A 170 -1.67 6.39 36.15
N GLN A 171 -1.68 7.38 35.26
CA GLN A 171 -0.79 8.54 35.35
C GLN A 171 -1.12 9.43 36.56
N ARG A 172 -2.40 9.63 36.87
CA ARG A 172 -2.80 10.32 38.13
C ARG A 172 -2.20 9.63 39.35
N LYS A 173 -2.22 8.28 39.37
CA LYS A 173 -1.73 7.48 40.50
C LYS A 173 -0.21 7.45 40.60
N VAL A 174 0.50 7.20 39.50
CA VAL A 174 1.93 6.88 39.55
C VAL A 174 2.87 8.04 39.18
N VAL A 175 2.41 8.92 38.27
CA VAL A 175 3.20 10.06 37.77
C VAL A 175 2.91 11.30 38.58
N PHE A 176 1.66 11.78 38.57
CA PHE A 176 1.27 13.02 39.25
C PHE A 176 1.09 12.82 40.77
N ARG A 177 0.65 11.62 41.18
CA ARG A 177 0.27 11.32 42.58
C ARG A 177 -0.76 12.32 43.10
N ALA A 178 -1.73 12.64 42.25
CA ALA A 178 -2.73 13.68 42.44
C ALA A 178 -4.14 13.15 42.16
N ASP A 179 -5.11 13.79 42.78
CA ASP A 179 -6.52 13.51 42.55
C ASP A 179 -7.06 14.19 41.26
N ARG A 180 -8.32 13.94 40.94
CA ARG A 180 -9.00 14.49 39.76
C ARG A 180 -9.05 16.02 39.76
N ASP A 181 -9.28 16.65 40.93
CA ASP A 181 -9.40 18.11 41.02
C ASP A 181 -8.09 18.82 40.71
N VAL A 182 -6.96 18.27 41.18
CA VAL A 182 -5.62 18.80 40.85
C VAL A 182 -5.33 18.69 39.36
N ILE A 183 -5.63 17.55 38.76
CA ILE A 183 -5.40 17.33 37.31
C ILE A 183 -6.30 18.24 36.46
N LYS A 184 -7.58 18.39 36.82
CA LYS A 184 -8.51 19.32 36.16
C LYS A 184 -8.05 20.77 36.30
N LYS A 185 -7.49 21.13 37.47
CA LYS A 185 -6.90 22.45 37.71
C LYS A 185 -5.72 22.73 36.79
N ILE A 186 -4.82 21.75 36.56
CA ILE A 186 -3.72 21.89 35.58
C ILE A 186 -4.26 22.24 34.19
N ALA A 187 -5.30 21.56 33.72
CA ALA A 187 -5.92 21.81 32.44
C ALA A 187 -6.50 23.24 32.35
N THR A 188 -7.30 23.64 33.35
CA THR A 188 -7.93 24.96 33.35
C THR A 188 -6.96 26.12 33.57
N ASP A 189 -5.90 25.93 34.34
CA ASP A 189 -4.84 26.92 34.51
C ASP A 189 -4.03 27.04 33.21
N GLY A 190 -3.77 25.92 32.53
CA GLY A 190 -3.16 25.92 31.19
C GLY A 190 -4.01 26.69 30.18
N ALA A 191 -5.32 26.46 30.15
CA ALA A 191 -6.24 27.18 29.28
C ALA A 191 -6.24 28.70 29.54
N ARG A 192 -6.25 29.13 30.81
CA ARG A 192 -6.15 30.57 31.16
C ARG A 192 -4.82 31.15 30.70
N LYS A 193 -3.72 30.42 30.90
CA LYS A 193 -2.39 30.87 30.49
C LYS A 193 -2.27 31.00 28.97
N VAL A 194 -2.85 30.07 28.21
CA VAL A 194 -2.91 30.16 26.73
C VAL A 194 -3.64 31.42 26.29
N LEU A 195 -4.78 31.77 26.89
CA LEU A 195 -5.50 33.00 26.58
C LEU A 195 -4.72 34.27 26.96
N GLU A 196 -4.05 34.24 28.11
CA GLU A 196 -3.16 35.34 28.56
C GLU A 196 -2.02 35.61 27.56
N GLU A 197 -1.36 34.55 27.10
CA GLU A 197 -0.28 34.70 26.13
C GLU A 197 -0.78 35.13 24.75
N ALA A 198 -1.89 34.57 24.28
CA ALA A 198 -2.51 34.96 23.00
C ALA A 198 -2.83 36.47 22.94
N ALA A 199 -3.26 37.05 24.05
CA ALA A 199 -3.57 38.47 24.15
C ALA A 199 -2.35 39.39 23.93
N LYS A 200 -1.12 38.88 24.06
CA LYS A 200 0.12 39.63 23.82
C LYS A 200 0.46 39.75 22.34
N PHE A 201 -0.13 38.88 21.48
CA PHE A 201 0.14 38.82 20.04
C PHE A 201 -1.18 38.93 19.26
N PRO A 202 -1.82 40.10 19.24
CA PRO A 202 -3.17 40.29 18.70
C PRO A 202 -3.28 40.20 17.16
N ASP A 203 -2.16 40.24 16.44
CA ASP A 203 -2.12 40.20 14.96
C ASP A 203 -2.21 38.76 14.42
N THR A 204 -2.09 37.73 15.26
CA THR A 204 -2.19 36.31 14.90
C THR A 204 -3.60 35.78 15.15
N ASP A 205 -4.17 35.03 14.19
CA ASP A 205 -5.41 34.28 14.41
C ASP A 205 -5.10 33.03 15.24
N TRP A 206 -5.24 33.16 16.55
CA TRP A 206 -5.03 32.08 17.50
C TRP A 206 -6.24 31.16 17.54
N ARG A 207 -5.99 29.86 17.37
CA ARG A 207 -6.93 28.77 17.57
C ARG A 207 -6.37 27.85 18.64
N TYR A 208 -7.26 27.12 19.32
CA TYR A 208 -6.86 26.34 20.48
C TYR A 208 -7.27 24.90 20.31
N GLU A 209 -6.37 24.00 20.72
CA GLU A 209 -6.64 22.58 20.83
C GLU A 209 -6.25 22.11 22.22
N TYR A 210 -7.13 21.33 22.84
CA TYR A 210 -6.86 20.68 24.12
C TYR A 210 -6.97 19.16 24.00
N SER A 211 -5.95 18.45 24.53
CA SER A 211 -5.95 16.99 24.67
C SER A 211 -5.94 16.56 26.13
N PRO A 212 -6.97 15.83 26.62
CA PRO A 212 -6.85 15.01 27.82
C PRO A 212 -5.98 13.79 27.48
N GLU A 213 -4.66 13.93 27.54
CA GLU A 213 -3.72 12.90 27.14
C GLU A 213 -4.01 11.57 27.83
N SER A 214 -3.81 10.45 27.13
CA SER A 214 -4.21 9.11 27.58
C SER A 214 -5.73 9.00 27.83
N TYR A 215 -6.52 9.63 26.96
CA TYR A 215 -7.98 9.61 27.02
C TYR A 215 -8.54 8.20 27.17
N THR A 216 -8.02 7.21 26.42
CA THR A 216 -8.46 5.81 26.47
C THR A 216 -8.23 5.14 27.83
N GLY A 217 -7.33 5.67 28.66
CA GLY A 217 -7.08 5.23 30.04
C GLY A 217 -7.76 6.10 31.10
N THR A 218 -8.64 7.01 30.68
CA THR A 218 -9.37 7.96 31.55
C THR A 218 -10.84 7.53 31.65
N GLU A 219 -11.42 7.67 32.81
CA GLU A 219 -12.86 7.45 32.98
C GLU A 219 -13.65 8.44 32.10
N LEU A 220 -14.60 7.94 31.33
CA LEU A 220 -15.30 8.71 30.31
C LEU A 220 -16.00 9.95 30.89
N SER A 221 -16.67 9.80 32.05
CA SER A 221 -17.29 10.89 32.80
C SER A 221 -16.29 11.96 33.24
N TYR A 222 -15.08 11.55 33.63
CA TYR A 222 -14.02 12.47 34.03
C TYR A 222 -13.35 13.15 32.84
N ALA A 223 -13.17 12.46 31.71
CA ALA A 223 -12.70 13.07 30.48
C ALA A 223 -13.64 14.20 30.03
N LYS A 224 -14.97 13.95 30.05
CA LYS A 224 -15.98 14.99 29.80
C LYS A 224 -15.83 16.16 30.77
N GLU A 225 -15.75 15.89 32.07
CA GLU A 225 -15.66 16.93 33.09
C GLU A 225 -14.45 17.86 32.85
N VAL A 226 -13.29 17.31 32.50
CA VAL A 226 -12.08 18.11 32.20
C VAL A 226 -12.25 18.89 30.91
N CYS A 227 -12.77 18.25 29.85
CA CYS A 227 -13.03 18.92 28.57
C CYS A 227 -14.00 20.09 28.72
N ASP A 228 -15.12 19.90 29.43
CA ASP A 228 -16.10 20.97 29.66
C ASP A 228 -15.51 22.10 30.50
N ALA A 229 -14.68 21.78 31.51
CA ALA A 229 -13.99 22.79 32.30
C ALA A 229 -13.02 23.65 31.48
N VAL A 230 -12.30 23.04 30.54
CA VAL A 230 -11.44 23.76 29.57
C VAL A 230 -12.29 24.57 28.62
N THR A 231 -13.37 24.00 28.07
CA THR A 231 -14.32 24.69 27.18
C THR A 231 -14.91 25.93 27.84
N ALA A 232 -15.27 25.84 29.11
CA ALA A 232 -15.78 26.98 29.87
C ALA A 232 -14.77 28.11 30.06
N VAL A 233 -13.45 27.80 30.11
CA VAL A 233 -12.37 28.79 30.20
C VAL A 233 -12.10 29.44 28.84
N ILE A 234 -12.01 28.63 27.79
CA ILE A 234 -11.71 29.10 26.40
C ILE A 234 -12.89 29.90 25.84
N ASP A 235 -14.13 29.56 26.24
CA ASP A 235 -15.38 30.20 25.81
C ASP A 235 -15.56 30.23 24.27
N PRO A 236 -15.47 29.06 23.57
CA PRO A 236 -15.52 29.00 22.12
C PRO A 236 -16.90 29.35 21.56
N THR A 237 -16.92 29.74 20.28
CA THR A 237 -18.15 29.95 19.50
C THR A 237 -18.15 29.06 18.26
N PRO A 238 -19.30 28.87 17.57
CA PRO A 238 -19.31 28.13 16.30
C PRO A 238 -18.37 28.70 15.22
N GLU A 239 -18.13 30.00 15.22
CA GLU A 239 -17.21 30.68 14.28
C GLU A 239 -15.74 30.53 14.68
N LYS A 240 -15.49 30.35 15.98
CA LYS A 240 -14.14 30.14 16.53
C LYS A 240 -14.17 28.95 17.52
N PRO A 241 -14.31 27.72 16.99
CA PRO A 241 -14.46 26.53 17.83
C PRO A 241 -13.16 26.17 18.52
N LEU A 242 -13.31 25.49 19.67
CA LEU A 242 -12.23 24.78 20.35
C LEU A 242 -12.07 23.39 19.73
N ILE A 243 -10.85 22.98 19.44
CA ILE A 243 -10.55 21.60 19.08
C ILE A 243 -10.39 20.80 20.38
N LEU A 244 -11.22 19.78 20.58
CA LEU A 244 -11.05 18.79 21.63
C LEU A 244 -10.54 17.50 20.99
N ASN A 245 -9.28 17.17 21.23
CA ASN A 245 -8.64 15.99 20.68
C ASN A 245 -8.66 14.86 21.70
N LEU A 246 -9.21 13.71 21.32
CA LEU A 246 -9.40 12.55 22.19
C LEU A 246 -8.41 11.43 21.82
N PRO A 247 -7.14 11.50 22.29
CA PRO A 247 -6.11 10.61 21.80
C PRO A 247 -6.24 9.20 22.39
N ALA A 248 -6.23 8.20 21.52
CA ALA A 248 -5.86 6.85 21.89
C ALA A 248 -4.32 6.78 21.99
N THR A 249 -3.76 7.48 22.96
CA THR A 249 -2.31 7.55 23.24
C THR A 249 -1.70 6.16 23.33
N VAL A 250 -2.46 5.21 23.86
CA VAL A 250 -2.27 3.76 23.72
C VAL A 250 -3.60 3.16 23.34
N GLU A 251 -3.62 2.30 22.32
CA GLU A 251 -4.83 1.53 21.98
C GLU A 251 -5.11 0.50 23.09
N MET A 252 -6.02 0.81 24.00
CA MET A 252 -6.35 -0.06 25.15
C MET A 252 -7.52 -1.00 24.88
N ALA A 253 -8.42 -0.65 23.93
CA ALA A 253 -9.62 -1.40 23.59
C ALA A 253 -9.75 -1.66 22.09
N THR A 254 -10.80 -2.39 21.70
CA THR A 254 -11.14 -2.59 20.29
C THR A 254 -11.74 -1.33 19.66
N PRO A 255 -11.64 -1.15 18.32
CA PRO A 255 -12.12 0.08 17.64
C PRO A 255 -13.58 0.44 17.90
N ASN A 256 -14.46 -0.56 18.04
CA ASN A 256 -15.86 -0.32 18.36
C ASN A 256 -16.08 0.29 19.76
N VAL A 257 -15.24 -0.05 20.74
CA VAL A 257 -15.29 0.56 22.08
C VAL A 257 -14.81 2.01 22.01
N TYR A 258 -13.77 2.29 21.22
CA TYR A 258 -13.34 3.66 20.95
C TYR A 258 -14.44 4.47 20.26
N ALA A 259 -15.08 3.93 19.23
CA ALA A 259 -16.20 4.57 18.55
C ALA A 259 -17.38 4.85 19.49
N ASP A 260 -17.74 3.89 20.35
CA ASP A 260 -18.77 4.12 21.38
C ASP A 260 -18.41 5.29 22.31
N SER A 261 -17.14 5.41 22.70
CA SER A 261 -16.66 6.54 23.52
C SER A 261 -16.76 7.87 22.79
N ILE A 262 -16.46 7.89 21.49
CA ILE A 262 -16.54 9.11 20.66
C ILE A 262 -17.99 9.54 20.47
N GLU A 263 -18.92 8.61 20.16
CA GLU A 263 -20.34 8.96 20.06
C GLU A 263 -20.89 9.45 21.41
N TRP A 264 -20.48 8.81 22.52
CA TRP A 264 -20.87 9.25 23.84
C TRP A 264 -20.36 10.67 24.15
N MET A 265 -19.08 10.96 23.88
CA MET A 265 -18.50 12.30 24.06
C MET A 265 -19.23 13.31 23.16
N SER A 266 -19.42 13.01 21.89
CA SER A 266 -20.11 13.89 20.95
C SER A 266 -21.53 14.26 21.40
N ARG A 267 -22.24 13.34 22.06
CA ARG A 267 -23.60 13.58 22.59
C ARG A 267 -23.63 14.33 23.92
N ASN A 268 -22.57 14.25 24.72
CA ASN A 268 -22.59 14.71 26.11
C ASN A 268 -21.72 15.94 26.38
N LEU A 269 -20.78 16.30 25.49
CA LEU A 269 -19.95 17.50 25.62
C LEU A 269 -20.82 18.76 25.62
N ASP A 270 -20.58 19.66 26.56
CA ASP A 270 -21.19 20.96 26.58
C ASP A 270 -20.77 21.78 25.36
N ARG A 271 -21.68 22.56 24.77
CA ARG A 271 -21.39 23.40 23.58
C ARG A 271 -20.84 22.63 22.39
N ARG A 272 -21.34 21.44 22.09
CA ARG A 272 -20.87 20.60 20.99
C ARG A 272 -20.80 21.31 19.64
N ASP A 273 -21.66 22.28 19.38
CA ASP A 273 -21.70 23.13 18.18
C ASP A 273 -20.50 24.10 18.04
N SER A 274 -19.81 24.35 19.15
CA SER A 274 -18.61 25.19 19.23
C SER A 274 -17.32 24.36 19.41
N ILE A 275 -17.39 23.04 19.15
CA ILE A 275 -16.28 22.10 19.31
C ILE A 275 -16.00 21.38 17.99
N VAL A 276 -14.75 21.33 17.58
CA VAL A 276 -14.23 20.40 16.60
C VAL A 276 -13.71 19.19 17.38
N LEU A 277 -14.39 18.04 17.24
CA LEU A 277 -14.00 16.80 17.91
C LEU A 277 -12.94 16.09 17.07
N SER A 278 -11.74 15.98 17.60
CA SER A 278 -10.57 15.42 16.92
C SER A 278 -10.18 14.05 17.47
N LEU A 279 -9.65 13.20 16.60
CA LEU A 279 -9.13 11.87 16.92
C LEU A 279 -7.63 11.82 16.67
N HIS A 280 -6.91 11.15 17.57
CA HIS A 280 -5.47 10.91 17.44
C HIS A 280 -5.16 9.47 17.91
N PRO A 281 -5.51 8.45 17.14
CA PRO A 281 -5.21 7.07 17.54
C PRO A 281 -3.79 6.66 17.14
N HIS A 282 -3.10 5.99 18.09
CA HIS A 282 -1.93 5.17 17.82
C HIS A 282 -2.35 3.78 17.33
N ASN A 283 -1.37 2.93 16.99
CA ASN A 283 -1.58 1.65 16.32
C ASN A 283 -1.08 0.45 17.13
N ASP A 284 -1.13 0.53 18.47
CA ASP A 284 -0.57 -0.49 19.38
C ASP A 284 -1.16 -1.89 19.19
N ARG A 285 -2.41 -1.96 18.76
CA ARG A 285 -3.13 -3.21 18.49
C ARG A 285 -3.17 -3.57 16.99
N GLY A 286 -2.58 -2.74 16.12
CA GLY A 286 -2.70 -2.85 14.67
C GLY A 286 -4.09 -2.44 14.15
N THR A 287 -4.86 -1.68 14.92
CA THR A 287 -6.25 -1.30 14.58
C THR A 287 -6.46 0.21 14.50
N GLY A 288 -5.39 1.01 14.46
CA GLY A 288 -5.46 2.48 14.45
C GLY A 288 -6.32 3.04 13.30
N VAL A 289 -6.20 2.48 12.09
CA VAL A 289 -7.04 2.88 10.94
C VAL A 289 -8.52 2.61 11.22
N ALA A 290 -8.85 1.42 11.69
CA ALA A 290 -10.24 1.07 12.03
C ALA A 290 -10.77 1.95 13.18
N ALA A 291 -9.93 2.27 14.18
CA ALA A 291 -10.32 3.16 15.28
C ALA A 291 -10.63 4.57 14.77
N ALA A 292 -9.83 5.12 13.84
CA ALA A 292 -10.09 6.42 13.23
C ALA A 292 -11.35 6.42 12.36
N GLU A 293 -11.53 5.43 11.48
CA GLU A 293 -12.72 5.33 10.62
C GLU A 293 -14.00 5.23 11.44
N LEU A 294 -14.04 4.31 12.41
CA LEU A 294 -15.24 4.12 13.24
C LEU A 294 -15.47 5.31 14.19
N GLY A 295 -14.40 5.94 14.69
CA GLY A 295 -14.50 7.17 15.50
C GLY A 295 -15.03 8.36 14.69
N TYR A 296 -14.62 8.49 13.43
CA TYR A 296 -15.15 9.50 12.52
C TYR A 296 -16.64 9.23 12.21
N GLN A 297 -16.99 7.99 11.92
CA GLN A 297 -18.37 7.56 11.75
C GLN A 297 -19.21 7.81 13.01
N ALA A 298 -18.61 7.72 14.19
CA ALA A 298 -19.23 7.97 15.48
C ALA A 298 -19.47 9.47 15.79
N GLY A 299 -18.97 10.39 14.96
CA GLY A 299 -19.28 11.81 15.06
C GLY A 299 -18.09 12.71 15.39
N ALA A 300 -16.88 12.25 15.18
CA ALA A 300 -15.71 13.13 15.14
C ALA A 300 -15.73 14.01 13.86
N ASP A 301 -15.01 15.12 13.90
CA ASP A 301 -14.93 16.10 12.82
C ASP A 301 -13.54 16.12 12.16
N ARG A 302 -12.51 15.69 12.89
CA ARG A 302 -11.11 15.85 12.54
C ARG A 302 -10.30 14.60 12.91
N ILE A 303 -9.22 14.33 12.15
CA ILE A 303 -8.28 13.24 12.43
C ILE A 303 -6.85 13.75 12.32
N GLU A 304 -6.04 13.43 13.32
CA GLU A 304 -4.60 13.62 13.33
C GLU A 304 -3.88 12.30 13.06
N GLY A 305 -2.79 12.35 12.31
CA GLY A 305 -1.98 11.17 12.02
C GLY A 305 -0.72 11.50 11.24
N CYS A 306 0.01 10.47 10.81
CA CYS A 306 1.22 10.60 10.03
C CYS A 306 1.11 9.87 8.69
N LEU A 307 1.84 10.35 7.70
CA LEU A 307 2.03 9.63 6.45
C LEU A 307 2.70 8.27 6.75
N PHE A 308 2.14 7.22 6.18
CA PHE A 308 2.56 5.82 6.39
C PHE A 308 2.57 5.33 7.84
N GLY A 309 1.95 6.09 8.76
CA GLY A 309 1.75 5.67 10.14
C GLY A 309 2.99 5.73 11.03
N ASN A 310 3.96 6.59 10.73
CA ASN A 310 5.14 6.76 11.58
C ASN A 310 4.77 7.35 12.95
N GLY A 311 5.49 7.00 14.01
CA GLY A 311 5.27 7.51 15.36
C GLY A 311 5.75 6.58 16.46
N GLU A 312 5.49 6.97 17.70
CA GLU A 312 5.88 6.23 18.90
C GLU A 312 5.39 4.77 18.90
N ARG A 313 6.21 3.86 19.40
CA ARG A 313 5.94 2.42 19.52
C ARG A 313 5.61 1.76 18.18
N THR A 314 4.33 1.64 17.84
CA THR A 314 3.83 1.04 16.60
C THR A 314 3.35 2.08 15.57
N GLY A 315 3.47 3.36 15.93
CA GLY A 315 3.13 4.49 15.07
C GLY A 315 1.77 5.12 15.34
N ASN A 316 1.53 6.23 14.67
CA ASN A 316 0.25 6.92 14.57
C ASN A 316 -0.66 6.23 13.55
N VAL A 317 -1.93 6.63 13.51
CA VAL A 317 -2.81 6.24 12.41
C VAL A 317 -2.24 6.73 11.07
N CYS A 318 -2.35 5.88 10.05
CA CYS A 318 -1.81 6.16 8.72
C CYS A 318 -2.76 7.03 7.91
N LEU A 319 -2.36 8.28 7.62
CA LEU A 319 -3.13 9.22 6.79
C LEU A 319 -3.26 8.76 5.33
N VAL A 320 -2.22 8.10 4.79
CA VAL A 320 -2.26 7.55 3.43
C VAL A 320 -3.35 6.48 3.31
N THR A 321 -3.40 5.56 4.27
CA THR A 321 -4.41 4.49 4.28
C THR A 321 -5.82 5.07 4.44
N LEU A 322 -6.02 6.01 5.36
CA LEU A 322 -7.33 6.65 5.58
C LEU A 322 -7.81 7.42 4.35
N GLY A 323 -6.93 8.23 3.75
CA GLY A 323 -7.27 9.01 2.56
C GLY A 323 -7.65 8.13 1.36
N LEU A 324 -6.86 7.07 1.09
CA LEU A 324 -7.14 6.16 -0.02
C LEU A 324 -8.30 5.20 0.26
N ASN A 325 -8.62 4.90 1.52
CA ASN A 325 -9.85 4.21 1.89
C ASN A 325 -11.11 5.05 1.56
N LEU A 326 -11.06 6.38 1.74
CA LEU A 326 -12.13 7.29 1.29
C LEU A 326 -12.20 7.32 -0.24
N PHE A 327 -11.07 7.53 -0.90
CA PHE A 327 -10.97 7.61 -2.36
C PHE A 327 -11.59 6.38 -3.04
N THR A 328 -11.25 5.17 -2.59
CA THR A 328 -11.77 3.90 -3.14
C THR A 328 -13.26 3.66 -2.85
N ARG A 329 -13.89 4.53 -2.07
CA ARG A 329 -15.34 4.58 -1.82
C ARG A 329 -16.04 5.74 -2.52
N GLY A 330 -15.32 6.48 -3.38
CA GLY A 330 -15.85 7.62 -4.11
C GLY A 330 -15.99 8.89 -3.27
N VAL A 331 -15.28 8.98 -2.14
CA VAL A 331 -15.21 10.19 -1.31
C VAL A 331 -13.86 10.85 -1.53
N ASP A 332 -13.86 12.09 -2.04
CA ASP A 332 -12.64 12.86 -2.24
C ASP A 332 -11.95 13.13 -0.90
N PRO A 333 -10.72 12.61 -0.69
CA PRO A 333 -9.97 12.85 0.55
C PRO A 333 -9.48 14.30 0.67
N GLN A 334 -9.55 15.12 -0.38
CA GLN A 334 -9.01 16.48 -0.48
C GLN A 334 -7.48 16.56 -0.25
N ILE A 335 -6.81 15.43 -0.37
CA ILE A 335 -5.36 15.26 -0.28
C ILE A 335 -4.90 14.54 -1.55
N ASP A 336 -3.86 15.04 -2.19
CA ASP A 336 -3.31 14.48 -3.42
C ASP A 336 -2.35 13.31 -3.13
N PHE A 337 -2.75 12.10 -3.53
CA PHE A 337 -1.95 10.87 -3.50
C PHE A 337 -1.56 10.39 -4.90
N SER A 338 -1.74 11.19 -5.93
CA SER A 338 -1.54 10.79 -7.34
C SER A 338 -0.10 10.38 -7.69
N ASN A 339 0.87 10.70 -6.84
CA ASN A 339 2.26 10.26 -6.97
C ASN A 339 2.76 9.63 -5.66
N ILE A 340 2.24 8.45 -5.33
CA ILE A 340 2.51 7.78 -4.05
C ILE A 340 3.99 7.42 -3.87
N ASP A 341 4.71 7.18 -4.96
CA ASP A 341 6.14 6.85 -4.92
C ASP A 341 7.01 8.05 -4.54
N GLU A 342 6.69 9.25 -5.02
CA GLU A 342 7.39 10.47 -4.60
C GLU A 342 7.12 10.76 -3.13
N ILE A 343 5.83 10.64 -2.71
CA ILE A 343 5.43 10.81 -1.31
C ILE A 343 6.21 9.84 -0.42
N ARG A 344 6.20 8.54 -0.75
CA ARG A 344 6.91 7.51 0.01
C ARG A 344 8.40 7.78 0.11
N ARG A 345 9.08 8.03 -1.01
CA ARG A 345 10.53 8.30 -1.03
C ARG A 345 10.89 9.54 -0.21
N THR A 346 10.04 10.56 -0.25
CA THR A 346 10.27 11.78 0.55
C THR A 346 10.11 11.48 2.04
N VAL A 347 9.09 10.71 2.43
CA VAL A 347 8.89 10.30 3.83
C VAL A 347 10.03 9.40 4.32
N GLU A 348 10.44 8.41 3.53
CA GLU A 348 11.59 7.53 3.85
C GLU A 348 12.89 8.34 4.01
N TYR A 349 13.11 9.31 3.13
CA TYR A 349 14.27 10.21 3.24
C TYR A 349 14.20 11.08 4.51
N CYS A 350 13.04 11.62 4.84
CA CYS A 350 12.89 12.48 6.02
C CYS A 350 12.98 11.68 7.32
N ASN A 351 12.34 10.52 7.38
CA ASN A 351 12.30 9.68 8.57
C ASN A 351 13.55 8.80 8.75
N GLN A 352 14.32 8.56 7.69
CA GLN A 352 15.42 7.58 7.65
C GLN A 352 14.96 6.16 8.05
N LEU A 353 13.70 5.84 7.73
CA LEU A 353 13.06 4.55 7.97
C LEU A 353 12.31 4.13 6.69
N PRO A 354 12.40 2.84 6.30
CA PRO A 354 11.67 2.34 5.14
C PRO A 354 10.17 2.19 5.44
N VAL A 355 9.35 2.42 4.44
CA VAL A 355 7.94 2.02 4.46
C VAL A 355 7.84 0.52 4.20
N ALA A 356 6.99 -0.18 4.93
CA ALA A 356 6.83 -1.62 4.78
C ALA A 356 6.39 -1.99 3.34
N GLU A 357 7.02 -3.02 2.75
CA GLU A 357 6.73 -3.47 1.38
C GLU A 357 5.26 -3.86 1.14
N ARG A 358 4.54 -4.23 2.20
CA ARG A 358 3.10 -4.54 2.16
C ARG A 358 2.24 -3.48 2.85
N HIS A 359 2.77 -2.25 2.97
CA HIS A 359 1.96 -1.14 3.48
C HIS A 359 0.77 -0.89 2.53
N PRO A 360 -0.47 -0.73 3.05
CA PRO A 360 -1.64 -0.48 2.21
C PRO A 360 -1.39 0.66 1.23
N TYR A 361 -1.70 0.42 -0.04
CA TYR A 361 -1.54 1.33 -1.19
C TYR A 361 -0.10 1.78 -1.52
N GLY A 362 0.79 1.94 -0.53
CA GLY A 362 2.11 2.55 -0.74
C GLY A 362 3.27 1.57 -0.84
N GLY A 363 3.10 0.32 -0.40
CA GLY A 363 4.16 -0.69 -0.41
C GLY A 363 4.51 -1.20 -1.81
N ASP A 364 5.73 -1.69 -2.00
CA ASP A 364 6.19 -2.16 -3.31
C ASP A 364 5.47 -3.42 -3.79
N LEU A 365 4.96 -4.25 -2.87
CA LEU A 365 4.33 -5.54 -3.18
C LEU A 365 2.80 -5.48 -3.24
N VAL A 366 2.16 -4.33 -3.01
CA VAL A 366 0.69 -4.26 -2.88
C VAL A 366 -0.04 -4.34 -4.21
N TYR A 367 0.62 -4.00 -5.32
CA TYR A 367 0.09 -4.13 -6.68
C TYR A 367 0.65 -5.36 -7.41
N THR A 368 1.18 -6.33 -6.68
CA THR A 368 1.82 -7.51 -7.22
C THR A 368 0.95 -8.75 -7.01
N ALA A 369 0.72 -9.52 -8.06
CA ALA A 369 0.05 -10.82 -7.98
C ALA A 369 1.05 -11.95 -8.30
N PHE A 370 1.24 -12.87 -7.37
CA PHE A 370 2.14 -14.01 -7.52
C PHE A 370 1.42 -15.28 -7.98
N SER A 371 0.13 -15.43 -7.65
CA SER A 371 -0.66 -16.59 -8.10
C SER A 371 -1.08 -16.44 -9.55
N GLY A 372 -0.83 -17.46 -10.39
CA GLY A 372 -1.21 -17.45 -11.80
C GLY A 372 -2.72 -17.30 -12.03
N SER A 373 -3.56 -17.79 -11.11
CA SER A 373 -5.01 -17.59 -11.19
C SER A 373 -5.42 -16.14 -10.92
N HIS A 374 -4.71 -15.44 -10.01
CA HIS A 374 -4.94 -14.03 -9.76
C HIS A 374 -4.51 -13.18 -10.95
N GLN A 375 -3.34 -13.49 -11.52
CA GLN A 375 -2.82 -12.81 -12.73
C GLN A 375 -3.79 -12.94 -13.91
N ASP A 376 -4.29 -14.15 -14.16
CA ASP A 376 -5.29 -14.41 -15.21
C ASP A 376 -6.60 -13.62 -14.97
N ALA A 377 -7.05 -13.55 -13.73
CA ALA A 377 -8.26 -12.79 -13.37
C ALA A 377 -8.05 -11.27 -13.52
N ILE A 378 -6.90 -10.72 -13.12
CA ILE A 378 -6.56 -9.31 -13.33
C ILE A 378 -6.54 -8.98 -14.83
N ASN A 379 -5.87 -9.80 -15.65
CA ASN A 379 -5.80 -9.59 -17.08
C ASN A 379 -7.20 -9.58 -17.73
N LYS A 380 -8.05 -10.55 -17.38
CA LYS A 380 -9.44 -10.59 -17.86
C LYS A 380 -10.26 -9.39 -17.39
N GLY A 381 -10.02 -8.92 -16.15
CA GLY A 381 -10.65 -7.72 -15.63
C GLY A 381 -10.26 -6.47 -16.42
N LEU A 382 -8.97 -6.28 -16.72
CA LEU A 382 -8.47 -5.18 -17.53
C LEU A 382 -9.04 -5.23 -18.97
N ASP A 383 -9.10 -6.41 -19.59
CA ASP A 383 -9.69 -6.59 -20.92
C ASP A 383 -11.21 -6.27 -20.90
N ALA A 384 -11.93 -6.69 -19.85
CA ALA A 384 -13.36 -6.38 -19.70
C ALA A 384 -13.60 -4.87 -19.50
N MET A 385 -12.73 -4.18 -18.73
CA MET A 385 -12.80 -2.72 -18.57
C MET A 385 -12.63 -1.99 -19.90
N LYS A 386 -11.70 -2.44 -20.77
CA LYS A 386 -11.52 -1.87 -22.12
C LYS A 386 -12.77 -2.02 -22.96
N VAL A 387 -13.34 -3.23 -23.00
CA VAL A 387 -14.59 -3.49 -23.75
C VAL A 387 -15.72 -2.59 -23.26
N THR A 388 -15.88 -2.45 -21.94
CA THR A 388 -16.90 -1.58 -21.35
C THR A 388 -16.69 -0.10 -21.71
N ALA A 389 -15.44 0.38 -21.68
CA ALA A 389 -15.11 1.74 -22.07
C ALA A 389 -15.43 2.00 -23.56
N ASP A 390 -15.03 1.07 -24.44
CA ASP A 390 -15.32 1.14 -25.88
C ASP A 390 -16.84 1.16 -26.15
N GLU A 391 -17.63 0.30 -25.48
CA GLU A 391 -19.09 0.26 -25.60
C GLU A 391 -19.76 1.56 -25.14
N GLN A 392 -19.19 2.25 -24.14
CA GLN A 392 -19.69 3.53 -23.63
C GLN A 392 -19.13 4.74 -24.39
N GLY A 393 -18.16 4.55 -25.29
CA GLY A 393 -17.46 5.63 -25.99
C GLY A 393 -16.66 6.52 -25.05
N SER A 394 -16.11 5.95 -23.97
CA SER A 394 -15.35 6.62 -22.90
C SER A 394 -13.95 6.05 -22.79
N ASP A 395 -13.07 6.74 -22.08
CA ASP A 395 -11.77 6.18 -21.70
C ASP A 395 -11.92 5.26 -20.48
N ILE A 396 -10.99 4.31 -20.32
CA ILE A 396 -11.00 3.36 -19.19
C ILE A 396 -10.93 4.07 -17.83
N GLY A 397 -10.31 5.25 -17.78
CA GLY A 397 -10.23 6.10 -16.58
C GLY A 397 -11.54 6.79 -16.19
N ASP A 398 -12.53 6.83 -17.10
CA ASP A 398 -13.80 7.52 -16.89
C ASP A 398 -14.93 6.57 -16.46
N ILE A 399 -14.66 5.28 -16.37
CA ILE A 399 -15.64 4.26 -15.97
C ILE A 399 -15.32 3.70 -14.58
N THR A 400 -16.34 3.16 -13.91
CA THR A 400 -16.19 2.57 -12.58
C THR A 400 -15.19 1.42 -12.59
N TRP A 401 -14.17 1.50 -11.69
CA TRP A 401 -13.14 0.49 -11.56
C TRP A 401 -13.68 -0.85 -11.06
N GLN A 402 -13.43 -1.94 -11.80
CA GLN A 402 -13.94 -3.28 -11.50
C GLN A 402 -12.95 -4.40 -11.87
N VAL A 403 -11.69 -4.26 -11.49
CA VAL A 403 -10.67 -5.29 -11.72
C VAL A 403 -10.53 -6.20 -10.50
N PRO A 404 -10.65 -7.54 -10.66
CA PRO A 404 -10.46 -8.47 -9.55
C PRO A 404 -9.08 -8.33 -8.91
N TYR A 405 -9.01 -8.47 -7.56
CA TYR A 405 -7.79 -8.39 -6.75
C TYR A 405 -7.08 -7.03 -6.71
N LEU A 406 -7.55 -6.04 -7.44
CA LEU A 406 -7.04 -4.67 -7.39
C LEU A 406 -8.12 -3.73 -6.87
N PRO A 407 -8.06 -3.34 -5.58
CA PRO A 407 -9.08 -2.46 -4.99
C PRO A 407 -9.02 -1.02 -5.49
N ILE A 408 -7.97 -0.65 -6.20
CA ILE A 408 -7.74 0.67 -6.81
C ILE A 408 -7.04 0.50 -8.15
N ASP A 409 -7.27 1.41 -9.11
CA ASP A 409 -6.41 1.52 -10.29
C ASP A 409 -5.02 2.01 -9.87
N PRO A 410 -3.94 1.25 -10.12
CA PRO A 410 -2.59 1.70 -9.80
C PRO A 410 -2.23 3.06 -10.43
N LYS A 411 -2.82 3.42 -11.56
CA LYS A 411 -2.58 4.70 -12.25
C LYS A 411 -3.06 5.89 -11.44
N ASP A 412 -4.11 5.74 -10.65
CA ASP A 412 -4.65 6.82 -9.81
C ASP A 412 -3.67 7.28 -8.74
N VAL A 413 -2.71 6.41 -8.39
CA VAL A 413 -1.63 6.71 -7.43
C VAL A 413 -0.25 6.81 -8.09
N GLY A 414 -0.20 6.98 -9.42
CA GLY A 414 1.03 7.16 -10.20
C GLY A 414 1.84 5.89 -10.42
N ARG A 415 1.23 4.71 -10.20
CA ARG A 415 1.85 3.40 -10.48
C ARG A 415 1.48 2.91 -11.88
N THR A 416 2.23 1.95 -12.38
CA THR A 416 2.00 1.33 -13.70
C THR A 416 1.51 -0.11 -13.55
N TYR A 417 0.83 -0.60 -14.58
CA TYR A 417 0.34 -1.99 -14.59
C TYR A 417 1.48 -3.01 -14.69
N GLU A 418 2.62 -2.64 -15.25
CA GLU A 418 3.80 -3.50 -15.34
C GLU A 418 4.35 -3.87 -13.95
N ALA A 419 4.14 -3.01 -12.96
CA ALA A 419 4.49 -3.29 -11.57
C ALA A 419 3.47 -4.20 -10.86
N VAL A 420 2.32 -4.48 -11.46
CA VAL A 420 1.20 -5.22 -10.85
C VAL A 420 1.42 -6.73 -10.92
N ILE A 421 2.05 -7.23 -12.00
CA ILE A 421 2.24 -8.65 -12.23
C ILE A 421 3.74 -8.98 -12.20
N ARG A 422 4.13 -9.81 -11.25
CA ARG A 422 5.49 -10.35 -11.08
C ARG A 422 5.45 -11.86 -11.14
N VAL A 423 6.53 -12.47 -11.61
CA VAL A 423 6.63 -13.92 -11.78
C VAL A 423 7.65 -14.50 -10.81
N ASN A 424 7.19 -15.47 -10.02
CA ASN A 424 8.03 -16.29 -9.15
C ASN A 424 7.61 -17.77 -9.26
N SER A 425 8.15 -18.64 -8.44
CA SER A 425 7.82 -20.06 -8.42
C SER A 425 6.33 -20.39 -8.24
N GLN A 426 5.52 -19.45 -7.74
CA GLN A 426 4.07 -19.61 -7.52
C GLN A 426 3.20 -19.03 -8.65
N SER A 427 3.79 -18.34 -9.62
CA SER A 427 3.04 -17.60 -10.64
C SER A 427 2.45 -18.47 -11.75
N GLY A 428 3.03 -19.63 -12.00
CA GLY A 428 2.57 -20.56 -13.03
C GLY A 428 2.49 -19.96 -14.45
N LYS A 429 1.82 -20.68 -15.35
CA LYS A 429 1.74 -20.33 -16.79
C LYS A 429 1.05 -19.02 -17.12
N GLY A 430 0.13 -18.53 -16.29
CA GLY A 430 -0.64 -17.30 -16.58
C GLY A 430 0.22 -16.04 -16.53
N GLY A 431 1.11 -15.93 -15.55
CA GLY A 431 2.03 -14.80 -15.44
C GLY A 431 3.09 -14.77 -16.54
N VAL A 432 3.65 -15.93 -16.86
CA VAL A 432 4.59 -16.07 -17.95
C VAL A 432 3.96 -15.65 -19.30
N ALA A 433 2.76 -16.15 -19.59
CA ALA A 433 2.04 -15.82 -20.83
C ALA A 433 1.72 -14.33 -20.94
N TYR A 434 1.35 -13.69 -19.83
CA TYR A 434 1.08 -12.27 -19.81
C TYR A 434 2.31 -11.42 -20.16
N ILE A 435 3.44 -11.66 -19.50
CA ILE A 435 4.69 -10.91 -19.77
C ILE A 435 5.16 -11.10 -21.19
N MET A 436 5.14 -12.32 -21.69
CA MET A 436 5.55 -12.59 -23.08
C MET A 436 4.65 -11.88 -24.09
N LYS A 437 3.34 -11.74 -23.79
CA LYS A 437 2.42 -11.01 -24.64
C LYS A 437 2.58 -9.49 -24.52
N SER A 438 2.61 -8.94 -23.28
CA SER A 438 2.64 -7.49 -23.04
C SER A 438 3.93 -6.83 -23.47
N ASP A 439 5.07 -7.46 -23.14
CA ASP A 439 6.38 -6.83 -23.28
C ASP A 439 7.09 -7.21 -24.60
N HIS A 440 6.75 -8.38 -25.15
CA HIS A 440 7.41 -8.93 -26.35
C HIS A 440 6.44 -9.22 -27.50
N GLY A 441 5.14 -8.96 -27.33
CA GLY A 441 4.13 -9.18 -28.36
C GLY A 441 3.88 -10.66 -28.70
N LEU A 442 4.40 -11.62 -27.92
CA LEU A 442 4.35 -13.05 -28.23
C LEU A 442 3.06 -13.72 -27.72
N ASN A 443 2.16 -14.10 -28.62
CA ASN A 443 0.99 -14.89 -28.31
C ASN A 443 1.33 -16.39 -28.28
N LEU A 444 1.91 -16.86 -27.18
CA LEU A 444 2.34 -18.26 -27.05
C LEU A 444 1.14 -19.22 -27.09
N PRO A 445 1.16 -20.29 -27.91
CA PRO A 445 0.19 -21.37 -27.85
C PRO A 445 0.10 -21.98 -26.44
N ARG A 446 -1.11 -22.44 -26.04
CA ARG A 446 -1.37 -22.87 -24.66
C ARG A 446 -0.42 -23.97 -24.16
N ARG A 447 -0.03 -24.91 -25.03
CA ARG A 447 0.92 -25.99 -24.67
C ARG A 447 2.34 -25.45 -24.50
N LEU A 448 2.76 -24.50 -25.35
CA LEU A 448 4.03 -23.80 -25.22
C LEU A 448 4.08 -22.96 -23.93
N GLN A 449 2.97 -22.29 -23.53
CA GLN A 449 2.90 -21.59 -22.25
C GLN A 449 3.18 -22.53 -21.06
N ILE A 450 2.68 -23.75 -21.13
CA ILE A 450 2.92 -24.77 -20.08
C ILE A 450 4.39 -25.20 -20.07
N GLU A 451 4.95 -25.50 -21.24
CA GLU A 451 6.34 -25.91 -21.38
C GLU A 451 7.31 -24.81 -20.93
N PHE A 452 7.09 -23.57 -21.39
CA PHE A 452 7.94 -22.45 -21.03
C PHE A 452 7.81 -22.08 -19.54
N SER A 453 6.61 -22.15 -18.96
CA SER A 453 6.46 -21.92 -17.50
C SER A 453 7.27 -22.91 -16.67
N GLN A 454 7.40 -24.18 -17.12
CA GLN A 454 8.27 -25.15 -16.46
C GLN A 454 9.75 -24.80 -16.59
N ALA A 455 10.18 -24.22 -17.72
CA ALA A 455 11.55 -23.75 -17.90
C ALA A 455 11.87 -22.59 -16.93
N VAL A 456 10.98 -21.62 -16.80
CA VAL A 456 11.11 -20.50 -15.84
C VAL A 456 11.08 -21.02 -14.40
N GLN A 457 10.19 -21.98 -14.10
CA GLN A 457 10.05 -22.56 -12.75
C GLN A 457 11.33 -23.31 -12.30
N ARG A 458 12.02 -24.01 -13.18
CA ARG A 458 13.30 -24.65 -12.85
C ARG A 458 14.36 -23.67 -12.35
N ILE A 459 14.37 -22.45 -12.86
CA ILE A 459 15.30 -21.40 -12.43
C ILE A 459 14.88 -20.85 -11.07
N THR A 460 13.61 -20.49 -10.90
CA THR A 460 13.10 -19.96 -9.64
C THR A 460 13.15 -20.96 -8.48
N ASP A 461 12.99 -22.27 -8.76
CA ASP A 461 13.10 -23.32 -7.74
C ASP A 461 14.56 -23.58 -7.35
N GLY A 462 15.52 -23.36 -8.26
CA GLY A 462 16.94 -23.59 -8.01
C GLY A 462 17.64 -22.45 -7.28
N GLU A 463 17.34 -21.21 -7.65
CA GLU A 463 18.02 -20.02 -7.12
C GLU A 463 17.17 -19.28 -6.08
N GLY A 464 15.88 -19.57 -6.04
CA GLY A 464 14.89 -18.79 -5.25
C GLY A 464 14.66 -17.39 -5.82
N GLY A 465 13.55 -16.76 -5.44
CA GLY A 465 13.31 -15.37 -5.80
C GLY A 465 12.33 -15.15 -6.95
N GLU A 466 12.45 -14.00 -7.57
CA GLU A 466 11.58 -13.48 -8.62
C GLU A 466 12.37 -13.37 -9.93
N VAL A 467 11.71 -13.69 -11.05
CA VAL A 467 12.28 -13.53 -12.40
C VAL A 467 11.72 -12.24 -13.00
N SER A 468 12.59 -11.31 -13.33
CA SER A 468 12.21 -10.07 -14.02
C SER A 468 11.77 -10.35 -15.47
N PRO A 469 10.98 -9.44 -16.10
CA PRO A 469 10.64 -9.57 -17.52
C PRO A 469 11.85 -9.74 -18.44
N LYS A 470 12.95 -9.06 -18.14
CA LYS A 470 14.20 -9.19 -18.89
C LYS A 470 14.83 -10.58 -18.75
N GLU A 471 14.95 -11.09 -17.53
CA GLU A 471 15.48 -12.46 -17.31
C GLU A 471 14.58 -13.51 -17.94
N MET A 472 13.25 -13.31 -17.93
CA MET A 472 12.31 -14.19 -18.60
C MET A 472 12.54 -14.21 -20.13
N TRP A 473 12.78 -13.06 -20.73
CA TRP A 473 13.16 -12.96 -22.14
C TRP A 473 14.48 -13.68 -22.43
N ASP A 474 15.48 -13.47 -21.58
CA ASP A 474 16.79 -14.11 -21.74
C ASP A 474 16.65 -15.65 -21.70
N VAL A 475 15.85 -16.18 -20.76
CA VAL A 475 15.51 -17.62 -20.69
C VAL A 475 14.76 -18.08 -21.93
N PHE A 476 13.77 -17.31 -22.41
CA PHE A 476 13.03 -17.65 -23.62
C PHE A 476 13.92 -17.66 -24.85
N ALA A 477 14.79 -16.66 -25.00
CA ALA A 477 15.73 -16.55 -26.11
C ALA A 477 16.75 -17.69 -26.11
N GLU A 478 17.30 -18.03 -24.94
CA GLU A 478 18.23 -19.15 -24.80
C GLU A 478 17.55 -20.49 -25.09
N GLU A 479 16.35 -20.72 -24.61
CA GLU A 479 15.66 -21.99 -24.78
C GLU A 479 15.13 -22.21 -26.20
N TYR A 480 14.60 -21.14 -26.86
CA TYR A 480 13.86 -21.28 -28.12
C TYR A 480 14.50 -20.56 -29.33
N LEU A 481 15.19 -19.44 -29.15
CA LEU A 481 15.62 -18.58 -30.26
C LEU A 481 17.10 -18.74 -30.63
N THR A 482 17.93 -19.18 -29.69
CA THR A 482 19.38 -19.39 -29.93
C THR A 482 19.58 -20.81 -30.45
N PRO A 483 19.78 -21.02 -31.73
CA PRO A 483 20.01 -22.34 -32.29
C PRO A 483 21.41 -22.80 -31.87
N ILE A 484 21.43 -23.68 -30.90
CA ILE A 484 22.64 -24.37 -30.52
C ILE A 484 22.59 -25.68 -31.28
N ARG A 485 23.54 -26.08 -31.95
CA ARG A 485 23.76 -27.39 -32.60
C ARG A 485 22.72 -28.49 -32.27
N PRO A 486 22.47 -29.48 -33.18
CA PRO A 486 23.37 -29.79 -34.31
C PRO A 486 23.04 -29.07 -35.62
N LEU A 487 21.86 -28.46 -35.78
CA LEU A 487 21.35 -27.97 -37.04
C LEU A 487 21.33 -26.42 -37.09
N GLU A 488 21.92 -25.84 -38.14
CA GLU A 488 21.84 -24.41 -38.43
C GLU A 488 21.35 -24.20 -39.87
N ARG A 489 20.33 -23.37 -40.08
CA ARG A 489 19.88 -22.98 -41.42
C ARG A 489 20.62 -21.73 -41.90
N ILE A 490 21.25 -21.81 -43.06
CA ILE A 490 22.01 -20.71 -43.65
C ILE A 490 21.16 -19.91 -44.64
N LYS A 491 20.61 -20.55 -45.67
CA LYS A 491 19.77 -19.92 -46.67
C LYS A 491 18.74 -20.92 -47.24
N GLN A 492 17.69 -20.42 -47.86
CA GLN A 492 16.73 -21.23 -48.57
C GLN A 492 16.24 -20.51 -49.83
N SER A 493 15.71 -21.29 -50.78
CA SER A 493 14.91 -20.87 -51.92
C SER A 493 13.69 -21.76 -51.96
N VAL A 494 12.52 -21.16 -52.05
CA VAL A 494 11.24 -21.87 -52.20
C VAL A 494 10.66 -21.57 -53.57
N GLN A 495 10.32 -22.61 -54.30
CA GLN A 495 9.57 -22.52 -55.56
C GLN A 495 8.15 -22.99 -55.28
N ALA A 496 7.21 -22.03 -55.31
CA ALA A 496 5.81 -22.34 -55.11
C ALA A 496 5.26 -23.15 -56.32
N ALA A 497 4.28 -23.98 -56.03
CA ALA A 497 3.56 -24.72 -57.08
C ALA A 497 2.87 -23.76 -58.07
N GLU A 498 2.95 -24.09 -59.36
CA GLU A 498 2.31 -23.27 -60.42
C GLU A 498 0.77 -23.34 -60.41
N VAL A 499 0.20 -24.34 -59.75
CA VAL A 499 -1.24 -24.59 -59.68
C VAL A 499 -1.71 -24.79 -58.23
N ASP A 500 -2.92 -24.40 -57.95
CA ASP A 500 -3.54 -24.58 -56.67
C ASP A 500 -3.65 -26.08 -56.30
N GLY A 501 -3.14 -26.44 -55.11
CA GLY A 501 -3.03 -27.84 -54.68
C GLY A 501 -1.80 -28.58 -55.19
N GLY A 502 -0.88 -27.89 -55.88
CA GLY A 502 0.42 -28.42 -56.27
C GLY A 502 1.39 -28.56 -55.13
N THR A 503 2.60 -29.03 -55.44
CA THR A 503 3.65 -29.30 -54.45
C THR A 503 4.74 -28.21 -54.53
N ASP A 504 4.99 -27.51 -53.45
CA ASP A 504 6.10 -26.59 -53.30
C ASP A 504 7.44 -27.38 -53.22
N THR A 505 8.51 -26.79 -53.73
CA THR A 505 9.83 -27.35 -53.59
C THR A 505 10.74 -26.37 -52.87
N ILE A 506 11.50 -26.87 -51.93
CA ILE A 506 12.50 -26.08 -51.21
C ILE A 506 13.92 -26.62 -51.50
N THR A 507 14.86 -25.71 -51.72
CA THR A 507 16.30 -26.00 -51.66
C THR A 507 16.88 -25.15 -50.54
N ALA A 508 17.53 -25.77 -49.55
CA ALA A 508 18.11 -25.09 -48.41
C ALA A 508 19.56 -25.48 -48.18
N THR A 509 20.37 -24.53 -47.79
CA THR A 509 21.71 -24.79 -47.26
C THR A 509 21.65 -24.82 -45.74
N VAL A 510 22.05 -25.91 -45.14
CA VAL A 510 22.09 -26.13 -43.71
C VAL A 510 23.50 -26.50 -43.26
N LYS A 511 23.83 -26.22 -41.98
CA LYS A 511 25.01 -26.80 -41.32
C LYS A 511 24.54 -27.86 -40.34
N VAL A 512 25.13 -29.03 -40.44
CA VAL A 512 24.96 -30.13 -39.48
C VAL A 512 26.32 -30.35 -38.82
N ASP A 513 26.38 -30.14 -37.50
CA ASP A 513 27.63 -30.19 -36.73
C ASP A 513 28.80 -29.37 -37.32
N GLY A 514 28.43 -28.20 -37.91
CA GLY A 514 29.39 -27.29 -38.54
C GLY A 514 29.73 -27.56 -39.99
N VAL A 515 29.23 -28.65 -40.58
CA VAL A 515 29.47 -28.99 -41.99
C VAL A 515 28.28 -28.52 -42.85
N GLU A 516 28.55 -27.67 -43.85
CA GLU A 516 27.54 -27.20 -44.79
C GLU A 516 27.16 -28.29 -45.80
N GLN A 517 25.83 -28.39 -46.03
CA GLN A 517 25.27 -29.24 -47.06
C GLN A 517 24.00 -28.65 -47.64
N GLU A 518 23.75 -28.99 -48.90
CA GLU A 518 22.54 -28.61 -49.60
C GLU A 518 21.50 -29.72 -49.49
N ILE A 519 20.27 -29.37 -49.10
CA ILE A 519 19.18 -30.30 -48.99
C ILE A 519 18.01 -29.81 -49.84
N SER A 520 17.18 -30.73 -50.36
CA SER A 520 15.99 -30.40 -51.13
C SER A 520 14.85 -31.31 -50.73
N GLY A 521 13.66 -30.77 -50.73
CA GLY A 521 12.45 -31.50 -50.41
C GLY A 521 11.21 -30.87 -51.03
N SER A 522 10.09 -31.57 -50.98
CA SER A 522 8.82 -31.18 -51.60
C SER A 522 7.67 -31.45 -50.66
N GLY A 523 6.61 -30.60 -50.70
CA GLY A 523 5.44 -30.70 -49.85
C GLY A 523 4.34 -29.75 -50.23
N ASN A 524 3.25 -29.78 -49.48
CA ASN A 524 2.07 -28.94 -49.67
C ASN A 524 2.23 -27.49 -49.15
N GLY A 525 3.49 -27.04 -48.99
CA GLY A 525 3.86 -25.71 -48.51
C GLY A 525 5.33 -25.68 -48.02
N PRO A 526 5.88 -24.48 -47.73
CA PRO A 526 7.29 -24.32 -47.38
C PRO A 526 7.71 -25.12 -46.13
N LEU A 527 6.83 -25.24 -45.14
CA LEU A 527 7.08 -25.98 -43.89
C LEU A 527 7.22 -27.48 -44.17
N ALA A 528 6.23 -28.07 -44.93
CA ALA A 528 6.23 -29.49 -45.28
C ALA A 528 7.41 -29.84 -46.19
N SER A 529 7.74 -28.99 -47.16
CA SER A 529 8.90 -29.16 -48.02
C SER A 529 10.22 -29.15 -47.27
N PHE A 530 10.33 -28.32 -46.22
CA PHE A 530 11.53 -28.26 -45.39
C PHE A 530 11.68 -29.47 -44.47
N VAL A 531 10.59 -29.96 -43.92
CA VAL A 531 10.55 -31.21 -43.14
C VAL A 531 10.95 -32.39 -44.00
N ASP A 532 10.43 -32.48 -45.24
CA ASP A 532 10.83 -33.51 -46.21
C ASP A 532 12.33 -33.41 -46.56
N ALA A 533 12.86 -32.18 -46.77
CA ALA A 533 14.28 -31.97 -47.01
C ALA A 533 15.14 -32.41 -45.83
N LEU A 534 14.73 -32.21 -44.59
CA LEU A 534 15.43 -32.64 -43.36
C LEU A 534 15.49 -34.17 -43.24
N SER A 535 14.48 -34.88 -43.74
CA SER A 535 14.44 -36.34 -43.73
C SER A 535 15.59 -36.94 -44.58
N THR A 536 16.01 -36.25 -45.64
CA THR A 536 17.08 -36.68 -46.56
C THR A 536 18.45 -36.74 -45.85
N ILE A 537 18.59 -36.02 -44.74
CA ILE A 537 19.82 -35.98 -43.92
C ILE A 537 19.64 -36.66 -42.54
N GLY A 538 18.56 -37.44 -42.39
CA GLY A 538 18.34 -38.29 -41.22
C GLY A 538 17.59 -37.66 -40.06
N TYR A 539 16.97 -36.49 -40.24
CA TYR A 539 16.09 -35.90 -39.26
C TYR A 539 14.64 -36.19 -39.62
N ASP A 540 14.00 -37.09 -38.86
CA ASP A 540 12.59 -37.39 -39.02
C ASP A 540 11.76 -36.49 -38.10
N VAL A 541 11.04 -35.53 -38.73
CA VAL A 541 10.29 -34.48 -38.07
C VAL A 541 8.80 -34.59 -38.43
N SER A 542 7.93 -34.68 -37.45
CA SER A 542 6.48 -34.64 -37.65
C SER A 542 5.91 -33.42 -36.95
N VAL A 543 5.35 -32.49 -37.72
CA VAL A 543 4.68 -31.28 -37.17
C VAL A 543 3.34 -31.67 -36.63
N LEU A 544 3.11 -31.39 -35.32
CA LEU A 544 1.88 -31.72 -34.60
C LEU A 544 0.94 -30.52 -34.44
N ASP A 545 1.52 -29.32 -34.29
CA ASP A 545 0.75 -28.07 -34.18
C ASP A 545 1.60 -26.91 -34.76
N TYR A 546 0.92 -25.92 -35.33
CA TYR A 546 1.54 -24.76 -35.94
C TYR A 546 0.68 -23.52 -35.76
N SER A 547 1.30 -22.42 -35.34
CA SER A 547 0.67 -21.10 -35.33
C SER A 547 1.70 -19.99 -35.58
N GLU A 548 1.20 -18.88 -36.10
CA GLU A 548 2.02 -17.70 -36.41
C GLU A 548 1.23 -16.42 -36.25
N HIS A 549 1.92 -15.31 -36.02
CA HIS A 549 1.33 -13.97 -36.01
C HIS A 549 2.40 -12.89 -36.19
N ALA A 550 1.98 -11.68 -36.57
CA ALA A 550 2.83 -10.51 -36.62
C ALA A 550 3.09 -9.96 -35.19
N LEU A 551 4.32 -9.58 -34.88
CA LEU A 551 4.71 -8.98 -33.60
C LEU A 551 4.37 -7.50 -33.52
N SER A 552 4.28 -6.80 -34.66
CA SER A 552 3.93 -5.39 -34.74
C SER A 552 3.13 -5.11 -36.03
N ALA A 553 2.54 -3.94 -36.12
CA ALA A 553 1.92 -3.46 -37.36
C ALA A 553 2.95 -2.70 -38.20
N GLY A 554 2.81 -2.77 -39.55
CA GLY A 554 3.64 -2.04 -40.52
C GLY A 554 4.45 -2.95 -41.44
N ASP A 555 5.05 -2.37 -42.50
CA ASP A 555 5.75 -3.09 -43.56
C ASP A 555 7.03 -3.80 -43.11
N ASP A 556 7.63 -3.33 -42.02
CA ASP A 556 8.84 -3.92 -41.42
C ASP A 556 8.53 -4.85 -40.22
N ALA A 557 7.25 -5.24 -40.04
CA ALA A 557 6.82 -6.09 -38.94
C ALA A 557 7.53 -7.45 -38.95
N GLN A 558 8.02 -7.88 -37.79
CA GLN A 558 8.50 -9.25 -37.61
C GLN A 558 7.32 -10.19 -37.36
N ALA A 559 7.45 -11.43 -37.81
CA ALA A 559 6.53 -12.52 -37.52
C ALA A 559 7.16 -13.50 -36.52
N ALA A 560 6.34 -13.98 -35.59
CA ALA A 560 6.66 -15.12 -34.74
C ALA A 560 5.92 -16.36 -35.24
N ALA A 561 6.64 -17.48 -35.32
CA ALA A 561 6.09 -18.79 -35.65
C ALA A 561 6.41 -19.79 -34.53
N TYR A 562 5.46 -20.64 -34.24
CA TYR A 562 5.51 -21.67 -33.20
C TYR A 562 5.19 -23.03 -33.81
N VAL A 563 6.05 -24.01 -33.59
CA VAL A 563 5.90 -25.36 -34.14
C VAL A 563 6.01 -26.37 -32.98
N GLU A 564 4.96 -27.15 -32.74
CA GLU A 564 5.07 -28.36 -31.95
C GLU A 564 5.46 -29.52 -32.88
N ALA A 565 6.59 -30.16 -32.63
CA ALA A 565 7.06 -31.23 -33.47
C ALA A 565 7.46 -32.44 -32.64
N SER A 566 7.17 -33.62 -33.19
CA SER A 566 7.81 -34.87 -32.78
C SER A 566 9.07 -35.07 -33.65
N VAL A 567 10.21 -35.08 -33.01
CA VAL A 567 11.51 -35.28 -33.70
C VAL A 567 12.07 -36.61 -33.26
N THR A 568 12.35 -37.48 -34.25
CA THR A 568 13.03 -38.77 -34.01
C THR A 568 14.54 -38.58 -34.16
N SER A 569 15.28 -38.88 -33.10
CA SER A 569 16.74 -38.82 -33.11
C SER A 569 17.33 -39.95 -33.97
N PRO A 570 18.58 -39.84 -34.41
CA PRO A 570 19.27 -40.93 -35.10
C PRO A 570 19.36 -42.23 -34.29
N THR A 571 19.16 -42.18 -32.99
CA THR A 571 19.11 -43.31 -32.08
C THR A 571 17.71 -43.95 -31.97
N GLY A 572 16.72 -43.42 -32.68
CA GLY A 572 15.34 -43.90 -32.73
C GLY A 572 14.44 -43.44 -31.56
N VAL A 573 14.89 -42.47 -30.76
CA VAL A 573 14.06 -41.91 -29.68
C VAL A 573 13.26 -40.71 -30.25
N ALA A 574 11.96 -40.77 -30.15
CA ALA A 574 11.05 -39.67 -30.51
C ALA A 574 10.81 -38.75 -29.33
N THR A 575 11.04 -37.44 -29.50
CA THR A 575 10.82 -36.42 -28.49
C THR A 575 9.87 -35.35 -29.04
N THR A 576 8.81 -35.01 -28.28
CA THR A 576 7.87 -33.94 -28.65
C THR A 576 8.26 -32.65 -27.93
N VAL A 577 8.52 -31.59 -28.71
CA VAL A 577 8.95 -30.29 -28.20
C VAL A 577 8.37 -29.15 -29.04
N TRP A 578 8.35 -27.97 -28.45
CA TRP A 578 8.07 -26.74 -29.18
C TRP A 578 9.34 -26.09 -29.70
N GLY A 579 9.28 -25.53 -30.90
CA GLY A 579 10.29 -24.65 -31.46
C GLY A 579 9.67 -23.29 -31.81
N VAL A 580 10.45 -22.23 -31.70
CA VAL A 580 10.04 -20.86 -31.99
C VAL A 580 11.00 -20.21 -32.96
N GLY A 581 10.44 -19.44 -33.90
CA GLY A 581 11.24 -18.65 -34.84
C GLY A 581 10.68 -17.25 -35.00
N ILE A 582 11.54 -16.25 -35.03
CA ILE A 582 11.21 -14.85 -35.27
C ILE A 582 11.98 -14.34 -36.47
N ALA A 583 11.31 -13.74 -37.43
CA ALA A 583 11.92 -13.14 -38.63
C ALA A 583 10.98 -12.12 -39.29
N THR A 584 11.53 -11.28 -40.17
CA THR A 584 10.72 -10.37 -41.02
C THR A 584 9.89 -11.10 -42.08
N SER A 585 10.32 -12.29 -42.47
CA SER A 585 9.57 -13.18 -43.38
C SER A 585 8.90 -14.29 -42.57
N ILE A 586 7.60 -14.46 -42.73
CA ILE A 586 6.80 -15.51 -42.09
C ILE A 586 7.34 -16.91 -42.40
N THR A 587 7.72 -17.17 -43.67
CA THR A 587 8.34 -18.43 -44.10
C THR A 587 9.68 -18.65 -43.35
N THR A 588 10.50 -17.62 -43.23
CA THR A 588 11.75 -17.72 -42.49
C THR A 588 11.52 -17.97 -41.00
N ALA A 589 10.52 -17.33 -40.41
CA ALA A 589 10.16 -17.57 -39.00
C ALA A 589 9.72 -19.04 -38.79
N SER A 590 8.90 -19.58 -39.70
CA SER A 590 8.41 -20.96 -39.64
C SER A 590 9.55 -21.99 -39.76
N LEU A 591 10.49 -21.79 -40.69
CA LEU A 591 11.65 -22.67 -40.84
C LEU A 591 12.60 -22.59 -39.64
N ARG A 592 12.78 -21.38 -39.04
CA ARG A 592 13.52 -21.22 -37.80
C ARG A 592 12.85 -21.96 -36.63
N ALA A 593 11.52 -21.98 -36.57
CA ALA A 593 10.80 -22.72 -35.55
C ALA A 593 11.04 -24.24 -35.67
N VAL A 594 11.05 -24.79 -36.90
CA VAL A 594 11.42 -26.22 -37.11
C VAL A 594 12.84 -26.49 -36.68
N VAL A 595 13.80 -25.66 -37.05
CA VAL A 595 15.21 -25.81 -36.63
C VAL A 595 15.36 -25.76 -35.12
N SER A 596 14.64 -24.82 -34.49
CA SER A 596 14.58 -24.71 -33.02
C SER A 596 14.05 -26.01 -32.37
N ALA A 597 12.94 -26.57 -32.89
CA ALA A 597 12.40 -27.84 -32.41
C ALA A 597 13.39 -29.00 -32.55
N VAL A 598 14.04 -29.13 -33.72
CA VAL A 598 15.04 -30.18 -33.97
C VAL A 598 16.21 -30.06 -32.99
N ASN A 599 16.77 -28.86 -32.81
CA ASN A 599 17.90 -28.64 -31.92
C ASN A 599 17.55 -28.90 -30.44
N ARG A 600 16.34 -28.55 -30.03
CA ARG A 600 15.84 -28.79 -28.66
C ARG A 600 15.59 -30.28 -28.39
N ALA A 601 15.05 -31.01 -29.37
CA ALA A 601 14.78 -32.43 -29.21
C ALA A 601 16.06 -33.27 -29.13
N LEU A 602 17.18 -32.74 -29.66
CA LEU A 602 18.47 -33.42 -29.71
C LEU A 602 19.49 -32.89 -28.66
N LYS A 603 19.05 -31.96 -27.82
CA LYS A 603 19.82 -31.42 -26.68
C LYS A 603 19.87 -32.45 -25.54
#